data_1351fd7de10e303bc7d7b6a753bc369d
#
_entry.id   1351fd7de10e303bc7d7b6a753bc369d
#
_cell.length_a   1.000
_cell.length_b   1.000
_cell.length_c   1.000
_cell.angle_alpha   90.00
_cell.angle_beta   90.00
_cell.angle_gamma   90.00
#
_symmetry.space_group_name_H-M   'P 1'
#
loop_
_entity.id
_entity.type
_entity.pdbx_description
1 polymer ?
#
loop_
_entity_poly.entity_id
_entity_poly.type
_entity_poly.pdbx_seq_one_letter_code
_entity_poly.pdbx_strand_id
1 'polypeptide(L)'
;MASKKITNMEVKRKNRIYRYVRKSGIVSNPDIAYELKLSLPTVTQNTKELIELGLIKENGELESTGGRKAKALAIEADFRLAAGVDITKNHIGLILTNLAGEILRYERIYYPFCRSEEYFSEVSQKLEKFLKKEKIAAERILGVGISIPGITDMEKREITNSHVLNIKALSFQEMEKFFAYPCIFLNDANAGANAEAFQGEKEKKFFYLS
;
A
#
# COMPACT_ATOMS: atom_id res chain seq x y z
N MET A 1 -4.08 29.97 -2.49
CA MET A 1 -4.64 29.07 -1.45
C MET A 1 -3.51 28.61 -0.56
N ALA A 2 -3.56 28.92 0.74
CA ALA A 2 -2.49 28.55 1.67
C ALA A 2 -2.48 27.04 1.89
N SER A 3 -1.38 26.39 1.54
CA SER A 3 -1.12 24.99 1.85
C SER A 3 -1.10 24.82 3.37
N LYS A 4 -2.15 24.22 3.92
CA LYS A 4 -2.23 23.88 5.34
C LYS A 4 -1.10 22.87 5.63
N LYS A 5 -0.08 23.25 6.41
CA LYS A 5 0.94 22.32 6.89
C LYS A 5 0.25 21.21 7.67
N ILE A 6 0.10 20.03 7.05
CA ILE A 6 -0.46 18.84 7.69
C ILE A 6 0.54 18.40 8.77
N THR A 7 0.11 18.35 10.02
CA THR A 7 0.98 17.91 11.11
C THR A 7 1.14 16.39 11.07
N ASN A 8 2.29 15.89 11.53
CA ASN A 8 2.55 14.43 11.62
C ASN A 8 1.46 13.70 12.44
N MET A 9 0.88 14.37 13.43
CA MET A 9 -0.24 13.84 14.24
C MET A 9 -1.55 13.71 13.45
N GLU A 10 -1.85 14.65 12.55
CA GLU A 10 -3.05 14.57 11.68
C GLU A 10 -2.94 13.42 10.68
N VAL A 11 -1.77 13.24 10.08
CA VAL A 11 -1.50 12.09 9.19
C VAL A 11 -1.68 10.76 9.94
N LYS A 12 -1.08 10.62 11.13
CA LYS A 12 -1.21 9.41 11.96
C LYS A 12 -2.68 9.14 12.33
N ARG A 13 -3.47 10.18 12.61
CA ARG A 13 -4.89 10.05 12.97
C ARG A 13 -5.73 9.59 11.79
N LYS A 14 -5.57 10.19 10.62
CA LYS A 14 -6.24 9.75 9.37
C LYS A 14 -5.90 8.30 9.02
N ASN A 15 -4.63 7.93 9.14
CA ASN A 15 -4.19 6.55 8.89
C ASN A 15 -4.84 5.55 9.86
N ARG A 16 -5.02 5.91 11.15
CA ARG A 16 -5.73 5.05 12.12
C ARG A 16 -7.20 4.89 11.74
N ILE A 17 -7.88 5.96 11.38
CA ILE A 17 -9.29 5.93 10.95
C ILE A 17 -9.43 5.09 9.68
N TYR A 18 -8.61 5.35 8.66
CA TYR A 18 -8.64 4.60 7.41
C TYR A 18 -8.44 3.08 7.64
N ARG A 19 -7.42 2.70 8.44
CA ARG A 19 -7.17 1.30 8.78
C ARG A 19 -8.34 0.65 9.50
N TYR A 20 -8.99 1.38 10.40
CA TYR A 20 -10.17 0.87 11.11
C TYR A 20 -11.34 0.64 10.13
N VAL A 21 -11.68 1.62 9.30
CA VAL A 21 -12.74 1.49 8.27
C VAL A 21 -12.46 0.29 7.36
N ARG A 22 -11.21 0.15 6.90
CA ARG A 22 -10.81 -0.96 6.05
C ARG A 22 -10.99 -2.31 6.72
N LYS A 23 -10.58 -2.43 7.99
CA LYS A 23 -10.65 -3.69 8.74
C LYS A 23 -12.09 -4.07 9.08
N SER A 24 -12.91 -3.11 9.43
CA SER A 24 -14.27 -3.33 9.92
C SER A 24 -15.33 -3.39 8.80
N GLY A 25 -14.97 -2.98 7.57
CA GLY A 25 -15.87 -2.97 6.42
C GLY A 25 -16.79 -1.75 6.45
N ILE A 26 -18.01 -1.90 6.95
CA ILE A 26 -19.00 -0.82 7.03
C ILE A 26 -19.12 -0.34 8.47
N VAL A 27 -18.88 0.95 8.70
CA VAL A 27 -18.88 1.55 10.05
C VAL A 27 -19.49 2.96 10.01
N SER A 28 -19.87 3.48 11.19
CA SER A 28 -20.29 4.88 11.35
C SER A 28 -19.24 5.74 12.04
N ASN A 29 -19.38 7.08 11.96
CA ASN A 29 -18.54 7.99 12.73
C ASN A 29 -18.59 7.74 14.25
N PRO A 30 -19.77 7.47 14.88
CA PRO A 30 -19.81 7.05 16.28
C PRO A 30 -19.00 5.80 16.59
N ASP A 31 -19.06 4.75 15.74
CA ASP A 31 -18.29 3.51 15.95
C ASP A 31 -16.79 3.79 15.92
N ILE A 32 -16.33 4.58 14.93
CA ILE A 32 -14.94 5.00 14.82
C ILE A 32 -14.50 5.80 16.06
N ALA A 33 -15.36 6.72 16.53
CA ALA A 33 -15.06 7.55 17.70
C ALA A 33 -14.91 6.69 18.97
N TYR A 34 -15.81 5.74 19.16
CA TYR A 34 -15.80 4.82 20.29
C TYR A 34 -14.53 3.92 20.29
N GLU A 35 -14.29 3.22 19.19
CA GLU A 35 -13.19 2.27 19.07
C GLU A 35 -11.81 2.92 19.11
N LEU A 36 -11.64 4.04 18.45
CA LEU A 36 -10.35 4.73 18.40
C LEU A 36 -10.12 5.71 19.55
N LYS A 37 -11.11 5.85 20.46
CA LYS A 37 -11.10 6.81 21.59
C LYS A 37 -10.81 8.23 21.12
N LEU A 38 -11.53 8.65 20.07
CA LEU A 38 -11.46 9.99 19.50
C LEU A 38 -12.77 10.72 19.73
N SER A 39 -12.73 12.07 19.77
CA SER A 39 -13.96 12.86 19.81
C SER A 39 -14.71 12.77 18.49
N LEU A 40 -16.04 12.74 18.54
CA LEU A 40 -16.89 12.69 17.35
C LEU A 40 -16.62 13.83 16.34
N PRO A 41 -16.41 15.09 16.76
CA PRO A 41 -16.03 16.15 15.83
C PRO A 41 -14.71 15.87 15.11
N THR A 42 -13.72 15.32 15.83
CA THR A 42 -12.43 14.92 15.24
C THR A 42 -12.60 13.84 14.18
N VAL A 43 -13.41 12.82 14.47
CA VAL A 43 -13.68 11.73 13.51
C VAL A 43 -14.41 12.30 12.29
N THR A 44 -15.48 13.08 12.50
CA THR A 44 -16.27 13.66 11.41
C THR A 44 -15.42 14.51 10.46
N GLN A 45 -14.50 15.32 11.02
CA GLN A 45 -13.60 16.14 10.20
C GLN A 45 -12.64 15.25 9.38
N ASN A 46 -12.02 14.24 10.01
CA ASN A 46 -11.06 13.37 9.33
C ASN A 46 -11.74 12.46 8.29
N THR A 47 -12.92 11.94 8.57
CA THR A 47 -13.68 11.13 7.59
C THR A 47 -14.13 11.96 6.40
N LYS A 48 -14.55 13.22 6.61
CA LYS A 48 -14.84 14.14 5.51
C LYS A 48 -13.64 14.34 4.60
N GLU A 49 -12.45 14.58 5.17
CA GLU A 49 -11.23 14.74 4.40
C GLU A 49 -10.82 13.43 3.66
N LEU A 50 -11.05 12.26 4.27
CA LEU A 50 -10.81 10.97 3.61
C LEU A 50 -11.80 10.71 2.45
N ILE A 51 -13.06 11.19 2.56
CA ILE A 51 -14.04 11.16 1.46
C ILE A 51 -13.60 12.09 0.33
N GLU A 52 -13.19 13.31 0.64
CA GLU A 52 -12.68 14.29 -0.34
C GLU A 52 -11.43 13.76 -1.09
N LEU A 53 -10.60 12.96 -0.41
CA LEU A 53 -9.46 12.27 -1.00
C LEU A 53 -9.86 11.00 -1.81
N GLY A 54 -11.14 10.60 -1.80
CA GLY A 54 -11.63 9.39 -2.47
C GLY A 54 -11.17 8.08 -1.83
N LEU A 55 -10.73 8.09 -0.57
CA LEU A 55 -10.23 6.90 0.12
C LEU A 55 -11.34 6.12 0.83
N ILE A 56 -12.39 6.81 1.26
CA ILE A 56 -13.61 6.23 1.80
C ILE A 56 -14.83 6.87 1.13
N LYS A 57 -15.97 6.20 1.21
CA LYS A 57 -17.25 6.67 0.69
C LYS A 57 -18.38 6.52 1.70
N GLU A 58 -19.44 7.31 1.53
CA GLU A 58 -20.73 7.04 2.17
C GLU A 58 -21.37 5.83 1.46
N ASN A 59 -21.77 4.83 2.23
CA ASN A 59 -22.34 3.57 1.75
C ASN A 59 -23.75 3.36 2.33
N GLY A 60 -24.61 4.35 2.19
CA GLY A 60 -25.97 4.32 2.71
C GLY A 60 -26.06 4.70 4.20
N GLU A 61 -27.07 4.16 4.87
CA GLU A 61 -27.38 4.38 6.28
C GLU A 61 -27.38 3.06 7.05
N LEU A 62 -26.87 3.09 8.28
CA LEU A 62 -26.97 1.93 9.18
C LEU A 62 -28.36 1.90 9.83
N GLU A 63 -28.85 0.69 10.11
CA GLU A 63 -30.09 0.51 10.87
C GLU A 63 -29.95 1.16 12.26
N SER A 64 -30.99 1.88 12.66
CA SER A 64 -31.04 2.59 13.93
C SER A 64 -32.04 1.94 14.88
N THR A 65 -31.64 1.70 16.12
CA THR A 65 -32.50 1.17 17.19
C THR A 65 -33.31 2.24 17.92
N GLY A 66 -33.53 3.44 17.30
CA GLY A 66 -34.38 4.48 17.89
C GLY A 66 -33.84 5.91 17.85
N GLY A 67 -32.89 6.21 16.96
CA GLY A 67 -32.37 7.56 16.76
C GLY A 67 -32.21 7.92 15.28
N ARG A 68 -31.56 9.08 14.99
CA ARG A 68 -31.20 9.46 13.62
C ARG A 68 -30.25 8.40 13.05
N LYS A 69 -30.60 7.85 11.90
CA LYS A 69 -29.76 6.89 11.19
C LYS A 69 -28.37 7.44 10.95
N ALA A 70 -27.37 6.69 11.34
CA ALA A 70 -25.98 7.07 11.11
C ALA A 70 -25.56 6.74 9.67
N LYS A 71 -24.80 7.63 9.03
CA LYS A 71 -24.22 7.36 7.73
C LYS A 71 -23.23 6.21 7.82
N ALA A 72 -23.41 5.23 6.96
CA ALA A 72 -22.47 4.13 6.77
C ALA A 72 -21.27 4.61 5.96
N LEU A 73 -20.07 4.27 6.40
CA LEU A 73 -18.81 4.58 5.73
C LEU A 73 -18.10 3.29 5.36
N ALA A 74 -17.56 3.23 4.16
CA ALA A 74 -16.77 2.11 3.67
C ALA A 74 -15.56 2.62 2.86
N ILE A 75 -14.58 1.74 2.60
CA ILE A 75 -13.47 2.06 1.71
C ILE A 75 -13.98 2.23 0.27
N GLU A 76 -13.44 3.20 -0.46
CA GLU A 76 -13.55 3.26 -1.92
C GLU A 76 -12.44 2.41 -2.53
N ALA A 77 -12.68 1.09 -2.60
CA ALA A 77 -11.63 0.11 -2.87
C ALA A 77 -10.90 0.36 -4.21
N ASP A 78 -11.63 0.72 -5.24
CA ASP A 78 -11.10 0.80 -6.60
C ASP A 78 -10.70 2.22 -7.04
N PHE A 79 -10.82 3.22 -6.17
CA PHE A 79 -10.46 4.59 -6.53
C PHE A 79 -8.97 4.77 -6.81
N ARG A 80 -8.13 4.15 -5.99
CA ARG A 80 -6.68 4.11 -6.15
C ARG A 80 -6.18 2.68 -6.13
N LEU A 81 -5.05 2.46 -6.78
CA LEU A 81 -4.42 1.16 -6.92
C LEU A 81 -2.96 1.23 -6.50
N ALA A 82 -2.39 0.10 -6.14
CA ALA A 82 -0.96 -0.05 -5.89
C ALA A 82 -0.40 -1.15 -6.78
N ALA A 83 0.79 -0.92 -7.30
CA ALA A 83 1.52 -1.93 -8.04
C ALA A 83 2.61 -2.55 -7.16
N GLY A 84 2.99 -3.78 -7.45
CA GLY A 84 4.11 -4.46 -6.80
C GLY A 84 5.03 -5.11 -7.81
N VAL A 85 6.31 -5.12 -7.49
CA VAL A 85 7.36 -5.85 -8.22
C VAL A 85 8.09 -6.75 -7.23
N ASP A 86 8.03 -8.05 -7.42
CA ASP A 86 8.78 -9.03 -6.64
C ASP A 86 9.98 -9.52 -7.45
N ILE A 87 11.19 -9.17 -7.01
CA ILE A 87 12.43 -9.55 -7.67
C ILE A 87 12.99 -10.78 -6.98
N THR A 88 13.15 -11.87 -7.72
CA THR A 88 13.81 -13.09 -7.25
C THR A 88 15.03 -13.40 -8.14
N LYS A 89 15.79 -14.44 -7.79
CA LYS A 89 16.98 -14.84 -8.57
C LYS A 89 16.68 -15.05 -10.05
N ASN A 90 15.54 -15.67 -10.38
CA ASN A 90 15.24 -16.10 -11.74
C ASN A 90 13.96 -15.52 -12.34
N HIS A 91 13.16 -14.79 -11.54
CA HIS A 91 11.87 -14.30 -11.98
C HIS A 91 11.59 -12.91 -11.42
N ILE A 92 10.68 -12.22 -12.08
CA ILE A 92 9.96 -11.09 -11.50
C ILE A 92 8.48 -11.44 -11.40
N GLY A 93 7.87 -11.05 -10.28
CA GLY A 93 6.42 -11.03 -10.09
C GLY A 93 5.90 -9.62 -10.26
N LEU A 94 4.82 -9.44 -11.00
CA LEU A 94 4.12 -8.16 -11.14
C LEU A 94 2.73 -8.33 -10.56
N ILE A 95 2.32 -7.40 -9.69
CA ILE A 95 1.03 -7.46 -9.02
C ILE A 95 0.34 -6.10 -9.08
N LEU A 96 -0.98 -6.11 -9.20
CA LEU A 96 -1.85 -4.95 -9.07
C LEU A 96 -2.86 -5.23 -7.97
N THR A 97 -3.00 -4.30 -7.02
CA THR A 97 -3.96 -4.41 -5.91
C THR A 97 -4.79 -3.15 -5.79
N ASN A 98 -6.01 -3.27 -5.25
CA ASN A 98 -6.83 -2.14 -4.86
C ASN A 98 -6.57 -1.72 -3.39
N LEU A 99 -7.27 -0.68 -2.92
CA LEU A 99 -7.13 -0.17 -1.54
C LEU A 99 -7.65 -1.15 -0.46
N ALA A 100 -8.49 -2.11 -0.84
CA ALA A 100 -8.91 -3.19 0.07
C ALA A 100 -7.82 -4.26 0.24
N GLY A 101 -6.82 -4.29 -0.66
CA GLY A 101 -5.77 -5.30 -0.69
C GLY A 101 -6.13 -6.52 -1.55
N GLU A 102 -7.19 -6.41 -2.34
CA GLU A 102 -7.55 -7.47 -3.28
C GLU A 102 -6.59 -7.46 -4.46
N ILE A 103 -6.14 -8.65 -4.84
CA ILE A 103 -5.28 -8.84 -6.01
C ILE A 103 -6.14 -8.79 -7.26
N LEU A 104 -6.00 -7.71 -8.04
CA LEU A 104 -6.71 -7.53 -9.29
C LEU A 104 -6.03 -8.26 -10.46
N ARG A 105 -4.70 -8.31 -10.43
CA ARG A 105 -3.89 -8.98 -11.45
C ARG A 105 -2.55 -9.41 -10.88
N TYR A 106 -2.08 -10.55 -11.36
CA TYR A 106 -0.75 -11.07 -11.08
C TYR A 106 -0.15 -11.68 -12.35
N GLU A 107 1.15 -11.43 -12.59
CA GLU A 107 1.92 -12.04 -13.67
C GLU A 107 3.31 -12.41 -13.14
N ARG A 108 3.79 -13.61 -13.44
CA ARG A 108 5.14 -14.05 -13.14
C ARG A 108 5.91 -14.28 -14.43
N ILE A 109 7.08 -13.68 -14.54
CA ILE A 109 7.88 -13.66 -15.74
C ILE A 109 9.26 -14.26 -15.41
N TYR A 110 9.74 -15.23 -16.21
CA TYR A 110 11.11 -15.67 -16.12
C TYR A 110 12.02 -14.54 -16.60
N TYR A 111 12.78 -13.99 -15.68
CA TYR A 111 13.68 -12.88 -15.94
C TYR A 111 14.79 -12.88 -14.90
N PRO A 112 15.93 -13.58 -15.17
CA PRO A 112 17.01 -13.73 -14.22
C PRO A 112 17.57 -12.38 -13.80
N PHE A 113 17.83 -12.23 -12.51
CA PHE A 113 18.38 -11.01 -11.95
C PHE A 113 19.78 -10.73 -12.53
N CYS A 114 19.99 -9.50 -12.93
CA CYS A 114 21.29 -8.96 -13.28
C CYS A 114 21.44 -7.57 -12.65
N ARG A 115 22.56 -7.31 -11.96
CA ARG A 115 22.80 -5.96 -11.43
C ARG A 115 23.29 -5.05 -12.54
N SER A 116 22.36 -4.51 -13.32
CA SER A 116 22.66 -3.54 -14.38
C SER A 116 21.52 -2.51 -14.52
N GLU A 117 21.83 -1.37 -15.09
CA GLU A 117 20.83 -0.35 -15.38
C GLU A 117 19.79 -0.84 -16.40
N GLU A 118 20.23 -1.63 -17.37
CA GLU A 118 19.36 -2.26 -18.37
C GLU A 118 18.32 -3.15 -17.70
N TYR A 119 18.74 -3.96 -16.72
CA TYR A 119 17.82 -4.84 -15.98
C TYR A 119 16.71 -4.03 -15.30
N PHE A 120 17.05 -2.97 -14.54
CA PHE A 120 16.05 -2.16 -13.82
C PHE A 120 15.16 -1.38 -14.78
N SER A 121 15.72 -0.87 -15.87
CA SER A 121 14.96 -0.22 -16.95
C SER A 121 13.94 -1.18 -17.57
N GLU A 122 14.35 -2.42 -17.89
CA GLU A 122 13.45 -3.40 -18.45
C GLU A 122 12.38 -3.89 -17.47
N VAL A 123 12.72 -4.03 -16.18
CA VAL A 123 11.74 -4.35 -15.13
C VAL A 123 10.66 -3.27 -15.07
N SER A 124 11.06 -2.00 -15.10
CA SER A 124 10.12 -0.88 -15.14
C SER A 124 9.24 -0.91 -16.41
N GLN A 125 9.84 -1.16 -17.58
CA GLN A 125 9.09 -1.27 -18.83
C GLN A 125 8.10 -2.45 -18.82
N LYS A 126 8.45 -3.58 -18.19
CA LYS A 126 7.55 -4.72 -18.03
C LYS A 126 6.38 -4.36 -17.12
N LEU A 127 6.61 -3.62 -16.02
CA LEU A 127 5.56 -3.10 -15.17
C LEU A 127 4.63 -2.16 -15.95
N GLU A 128 5.17 -1.22 -16.70
CA GLU A 128 4.37 -0.30 -17.52
C GLU A 128 3.50 -1.05 -18.54
N LYS A 129 4.05 -2.06 -19.21
CA LYS A 129 3.29 -2.92 -20.14
C LYS A 129 2.17 -3.68 -19.42
N PHE A 130 2.47 -4.21 -18.22
CA PHE A 130 1.50 -4.90 -17.37
C PHE A 130 0.33 -3.97 -17.00
N LEU A 131 0.61 -2.75 -16.53
CA LEU A 131 -0.41 -1.76 -16.17
C LEU A 131 -1.24 -1.29 -17.38
N LYS A 132 -0.60 -1.12 -18.55
CA LYS A 132 -1.30 -0.74 -19.80
C LYS A 132 -2.25 -1.82 -20.30
N LYS A 133 -1.93 -3.11 -20.14
CA LYS A 133 -2.84 -4.21 -20.49
C LYS A 133 -4.17 -4.11 -19.72
N GLU A 134 -4.13 -3.65 -18.48
CA GLU A 134 -5.31 -3.48 -17.63
C GLU A 134 -6.03 -2.14 -17.86
N LYS A 135 -5.55 -1.31 -18.79
CA LYS A 135 -6.11 0.03 -19.11
C LYS A 135 -6.20 0.96 -17.90
N ILE A 136 -5.25 0.81 -16.98
CA ILE A 136 -5.19 1.62 -15.77
C ILE A 136 -4.60 2.99 -16.07
N ALA A 137 -5.32 4.04 -15.70
CA ALA A 137 -4.81 5.40 -15.77
C ALA A 137 -3.69 5.61 -14.74
N ALA A 138 -2.57 6.20 -15.15
CA ALA A 138 -1.38 6.36 -14.32
C ALA A 138 -1.67 7.10 -13.00
N GLU A 139 -2.60 8.06 -13.03
CA GLU A 139 -3.01 8.87 -11.88
C GLU A 139 -3.68 8.03 -10.77
N ARG A 140 -4.18 6.85 -11.12
CA ARG A 140 -4.77 5.92 -10.13
C ARG A 140 -3.73 5.14 -9.34
N ILE A 141 -2.50 5.03 -9.84
CA ILE A 141 -1.42 4.30 -9.17
C ILE A 141 -0.80 5.16 -8.08
N LEU A 142 -0.91 4.71 -6.82
CA LEU A 142 -0.32 5.39 -5.66
C LEU A 142 1.20 5.27 -5.62
N GLY A 143 1.73 4.14 -6.07
CA GLY A 143 3.15 3.83 -6.04
C GLY A 143 3.41 2.36 -6.31
N VAL A 144 4.69 2.00 -6.26
CA VAL A 144 5.20 0.65 -6.51
C VAL A 144 5.89 0.13 -5.25
N GLY A 145 5.41 -1.01 -4.73
CA GLY A 145 6.14 -1.78 -3.73
C GLY A 145 7.16 -2.70 -4.42
N ILE A 146 8.43 -2.59 -4.07
CA ILE A 146 9.47 -3.47 -4.62
C ILE A 146 9.94 -4.42 -3.52
N SER A 147 9.69 -5.70 -3.71
CA SER A 147 10.17 -6.79 -2.87
C SER A 147 11.47 -7.35 -3.48
N ILE A 148 12.50 -7.51 -2.66
CA ILE A 148 13.80 -8.01 -3.11
C ILE A 148 14.47 -8.79 -1.97
N PRO A 149 15.01 -10.00 -2.23
CA PRO A 149 15.67 -10.78 -1.20
C PRO A 149 16.97 -10.11 -0.74
N GLY A 150 17.13 -9.98 0.58
CA GLY A 150 18.34 -9.41 1.16
C GLY A 150 18.10 -8.62 2.44
N ILE A 151 19.17 -8.15 3.05
CA ILE A 151 19.14 -7.30 4.23
C ILE A 151 19.04 -5.86 3.78
N THR A 152 18.01 -5.15 4.23
CA THR A 152 17.76 -3.75 3.88
C THR A 152 18.10 -2.81 5.05
N ASP A 153 18.78 -1.71 4.76
CA ASP A 153 18.97 -0.58 5.67
C ASP A 153 18.10 0.58 5.19
N MET A 154 17.02 0.83 5.94
CA MET A 154 16.05 1.88 5.57
C MET A 154 16.56 3.28 5.81
N GLU A 155 17.52 3.49 6.73
CA GLU A 155 18.12 4.80 6.99
C GLU A 155 19.08 5.18 5.86
N LYS A 156 19.90 4.24 5.41
CA LYS A 156 20.80 4.43 4.26
C LYS A 156 20.10 4.26 2.91
N ARG A 157 18.86 3.74 2.91
CA ARG A 157 18.10 3.46 1.69
C ARG A 157 18.88 2.54 0.73
N GLU A 158 19.30 1.39 1.24
CA GLU A 158 20.07 0.41 0.47
C GLU A 158 19.76 -1.05 0.87
N ILE A 159 20.04 -1.96 -0.04
CA ILE A 159 20.23 -3.38 0.28
C ILE A 159 21.70 -3.55 0.63
N THR A 160 21.99 -3.89 1.88
CA THR A 160 23.37 -4.02 2.36
C THR A 160 24.00 -5.33 1.91
N ASN A 161 23.21 -6.39 1.84
CA ASN A 161 23.67 -7.70 1.39
C ASN A 161 22.50 -8.57 0.89
N SER A 162 22.75 -9.31 -0.18
CA SER A 162 21.88 -10.39 -0.65
C SER A 162 22.72 -11.54 -1.17
N HIS A 163 22.70 -12.64 -0.44
CA HIS A 163 23.37 -13.88 -0.90
C HIS A 163 22.67 -14.48 -2.12
N VAL A 164 21.34 -14.40 -2.16
CA VAL A 164 20.53 -14.95 -3.26
C VAL A 164 20.84 -14.27 -4.59
N LEU A 165 21.00 -12.93 -4.56
CA LEU A 165 21.24 -12.11 -5.75
C LEU A 165 22.73 -11.75 -5.94
N ASN A 166 23.59 -12.19 -5.04
CA ASN A 166 25.01 -11.83 -5.02
C ASN A 166 25.25 -10.31 -5.01
N ILE A 167 24.52 -9.61 -4.16
CA ILE A 167 24.63 -8.14 -3.96
C ILE A 167 25.39 -7.87 -2.66
N LYS A 168 26.34 -6.95 -2.70
CA LYS A 168 27.08 -6.42 -1.53
C LYS A 168 26.82 -4.93 -1.33
N ALA A 169 25.87 -4.34 -1.67
CA ALA A 169 25.38 -2.99 -1.54
C ALA A 169 24.68 -2.58 -2.84
N LEU A 170 23.41 -2.18 -2.73
CA LEU A 170 22.63 -1.66 -3.83
C LEU A 170 21.73 -0.55 -3.31
N SER A 171 21.97 0.68 -3.73
CA SER A 171 21.13 1.81 -3.34
C SER A 171 19.75 1.70 -3.95
N PHE A 172 18.70 2.06 -3.19
CA PHE A 172 17.35 2.15 -3.74
C PHE A 172 17.27 3.16 -4.90
N GLN A 173 18.08 4.22 -4.85
CA GLN A 173 18.14 5.23 -5.91
C GLN A 173 18.62 4.65 -7.25
N GLU A 174 19.51 3.65 -7.23
CA GLU A 174 19.95 2.96 -8.45
C GLU A 174 18.80 2.27 -9.18
N MET A 175 17.75 1.85 -8.43
CA MET A 175 16.58 1.18 -8.97
C MET A 175 15.43 2.15 -9.24
N GLU A 176 15.07 2.98 -8.25
CA GLU A 176 13.88 3.82 -8.30
C GLU A 176 13.88 4.85 -9.42
N LYS A 177 15.09 5.28 -9.89
CA LYS A 177 15.21 6.25 -10.99
C LYS A 177 14.58 5.80 -12.32
N PHE A 178 14.32 4.49 -12.48
CA PHE A 178 13.69 3.95 -13.68
C PHE A 178 12.17 3.87 -13.59
N PHE A 179 11.58 3.98 -12.38
CA PHE A 179 10.14 3.88 -12.19
C PHE A 179 9.46 5.24 -12.26
N ALA A 180 8.33 5.31 -12.95
CA ALA A 180 7.53 6.53 -13.07
C ALA A 180 6.74 6.87 -11.80
N TYR A 181 6.68 5.96 -10.83
CA TYR A 181 5.89 6.07 -9.61
C TYR A 181 6.78 6.09 -8.37
N PRO A 182 6.32 6.67 -7.25
CA PRO A 182 7.01 6.56 -5.97
C PRO A 182 7.25 5.09 -5.59
N CYS A 183 8.47 4.76 -5.15
CA CYS A 183 8.84 3.39 -4.80
C CYS A 183 9.01 3.21 -3.28
N ILE A 184 8.58 2.04 -2.79
CA ILE A 184 8.85 1.57 -1.44
C ILE A 184 9.56 0.22 -1.57
N PHE A 185 10.68 0.06 -0.85
CA PHE A 185 11.49 -1.17 -0.88
C PHE A 185 11.33 -1.94 0.41
N LEU A 186 11.16 -3.26 0.29
CA LEU A 186 11.10 -4.19 1.41
C LEU A 186 11.93 -5.43 1.06
N ASN A 187 12.47 -6.07 2.08
CA ASN A 187 12.95 -7.41 1.84
C ASN A 187 11.75 -8.37 1.65
N ASP A 188 11.97 -9.50 1.00
CA ASP A 188 10.94 -10.48 0.64
C ASP A 188 10.19 -11.03 1.86
N ALA A 189 10.90 -11.37 2.96
CA ALA A 189 10.28 -11.84 4.19
C ALA A 189 9.38 -10.76 4.82
N ASN A 190 9.85 -9.50 4.89
CA ASN A 190 9.05 -8.40 5.41
C ASN A 190 7.85 -8.07 4.51
N ALA A 191 8.01 -8.19 3.19
CA ALA A 191 6.91 -8.00 2.24
C ALA A 191 5.82 -9.06 2.47
N GLY A 192 6.19 -10.34 2.60
CA GLY A 192 5.28 -11.43 2.93
C GLY A 192 4.60 -11.23 4.28
N ALA A 193 5.36 -10.92 5.34
CA ALA A 193 4.82 -10.67 6.67
C ALA A 193 3.82 -9.50 6.69
N ASN A 194 4.14 -8.41 5.97
CA ASN A 194 3.23 -7.26 5.86
C ASN A 194 1.95 -7.63 5.10
N ALA A 195 2.03 -8.45 4.04
CA ALA A 195 0.86 -8.89 3.28
C ALA A 195 -0.08 -9.74 4.17
N GLU A 196 0.45 -10.69 4.93
CA GLU A 196 -0.33 -11.49 5.87
C GLU A 196 -0.93 -10.64 7.00
N ALA A 197 -0.16 -9.71 7.58
CA ALA A 197 -0.66 -8.79 8.60
C ALA A 197 -1.75 -7.86 8.07
N PHE A 198 -1.69 -7.53 6.78
CA PHE A 198 -2.69 -6.71 6.11
C PHE A 198 -4.02 -7.45 5.92
N GLN A 199 -3.99 -8.77 5.66
CA GLN A 199 -5.16 -9.63 5.48
C GLN A 199 -5.68 -10.24 6.79
N GLY A 200 -4.83 -10.36 7.82
CA GLY A 200 -5.13 -11.07 9.07
C GLY A 200 -5.99 -10.31 10.07
N GLU A 201 -6.87 -11.04 10.72
CA GLU A 201 -7.78 -10.55 11.80
C GLU A 201 -7.11 -10.56 13.16
N LYS A 202 -6.03 -10.14 13.47
CA LYS A 202 -5.42 -9.92 14.80
C LYS A 202 -3.90 -9.80 14.69
N GLU A 203 -3.32 -9.01 15.59
CA GLU A 203 -1.88 -8.91 15.86
C GLU A 203 -1.20 -10.28 16.08
N LYS A 204 -1.09 -11.08 15.04
CA LYS A 204 -0.21 -12.25 15.03
C LYS A 204 1.18 -11.74 14.68
N LYS A 205 2.14 -12.00 15.56
CA LYS A 205 3.55 -11.84 15.20
C LYS A 205 3.88 -12.93 14.19
N PHE A 206 4.06 -12.55 12.94
CA PHE A 206 4.49 -13.48 11.91
C PHE A 206 6.01 -13.51 11.87
N PHE A 207 6.57 -14.69 11.97
CA PHE A 207 7.98 -14.92 11.72
C PHE A 207 8.10 -15.64 10.38
N TYR A 208 8.59 -14.95 9.37
CA TYR A 208 9.01 -15.58 8.11
C TYR A 208 10.48 -15.98 8.26
N LEU A 209 10.73 -17.26 8.14
CA LEU A 209 12.08 -17.79 7.99
C LEU A 209 12.41 -17.78 6.50
N SER A 210 13.30 -16.90 6.07
CA SER A 210 13.89 -16.87 4.73
C SER A 210 15.20 -17.67 4.70
#